data_ecd26e577661a0606e9fb6a6dc2eed63
#
_entry.id   ecd26e577661a0606e9fb6a6dc2eed63
#
_cell.length_a   1.000
_cell.length_b   1.000
_cell.length_c   1.000
_cell.angle_alpha   90.00
_cell.angle_beta   90.00
_cell.angle_gamma   90.00
#
_symmetry.space_group_name_H-M   'P 1'
#
loop_
_entity.id
_entity.type
_entity.pdbx_description
1 polymer ?
#
loop_
_entity_poly.entity_id
_entity_poly.type
_entity_poly.pdbx_seq_one_letter_code
_entity_poly.pdbx_strand_id
1 'polypeptide(L)'
;MDTRAKKADGTYPLKLAVNHRRQTAFIPLGISLHRNQWDARLQRVVEHPAKQELQRLIDNIRQKALSCLLDAKTEGLLKDMAIGEIRDHVRKRIDPEFDKEDETILFADWYQRVMERHTKPRTHEIYLMTLQWMQRFDDGFARLRFEDITKDWLMRFFAFMQQSSPSINARNIHLRNIRTVFNDALDNEITTAYPFRKLKIRPAATVKRNIKTDDLRKFIAMPCKPHQRKYVDAWKLSFLLCGINIGDMCLLMPDNVVDGRIEYIRQKTGKLYSIRIEPEAAAIISQYKGRERLLSFAEGCKRHPYKAFANRMNKELSELMDGITSYWARHTWATIAAWLDIPDDVISLALGHAARNATTAIYIERDRKKIDDANRRVIDWVFYGKK
;
A
#
# COMPACT_ATOMS: atom_id res chain seq x y z
N MET A 1 23.34 -18.37 -13.41
CA MET A 1 22.62 -17.97 -12.19
C MET A 1 22.30 -16.49 -12.27
N ASP A 2 21.06 -16.10 -12.04
CA ASP A 2 20.68 -14.68 -12.04
C ASP A 2 20.79 -14.09 -10.63
N THR A 3 21.89 -13.41 -10.38
CA THR A 3 22.21 -12.84 -9.06
C THR A 3 21.40 -11.59 -8.70
N ARG A 4 20.56 -11.08 -9.61
CA ARG A 4 19.67 -9.93 -9.39
C ARG A 4 18.31 -10.35 -8.81
N ALA A 5 17.95 -11.64 -8.96
CA ALA A 5 16.67 -12.20 -8.51
C ALA A 5 16.86 -13.13 -7.30
N LYS A 6 17.22 -12.55 -6.14
CA LYS A 6 17.34 -13.30 -4.88
C LYS A 6 15.96 -13.67 -4.35
N LYS A 7 15.71 -14.95 -4.08
CA LYS A 7 14.48 -15.46 -3.47
C LYS A 7 14.46 -15.25 -1.96
N ALA A 8 13.29 -15.39 -1.35
CA ALA A 8 13.11 -15.24 0.11
C ALA A 8 13.93 -16.26 0.92
N ASP A 9 14.19 -17.45 0.37
CA ASP A 9 15.04 -18.50 0.94
C ASP A 9 16.55 -18.27 0.76
N GLY A 10 16.93 -17.15 0.16
CA GLY A 10 18.33 -16.80 -0.08
C GLY A 10 18.95 -17.43 -1.33
N THR A 11 18.19 -18.20 -2.10
CA THR A 11 18.65 -18.81 -3.35
C THR A 11 18.50 -17.88 -4.57
N TYR A 12 19.14 -18.25 -5.69
CA TYR A 12 19.08 -17.53 -6.96
C TYR A 12 18.65 -18.47 -8.08
N PRO A 13 17.75 -18.06 -8.98
CA PRO A 13 17.30 -18.90 -10.06
C PRO A 13 18.42 -19.12 -11.11
N LEU A 14 18.46 -20.34 -11.62
CA LEU A 14 19.33 -20.71 -12.73
C LEU A 14 18.56 -20.52 -14.04
N LYS A 15 19.19 -19.87 -15.03
CA LYS A 15 18.59 -19.59 -16.34
C LYS A 15 19.54 -20.05 -17.45
N LEU A 16 18.98 -20.60 -18.51
CA LEU A 16 19.71 -20.86 -19.76
C LEU A 16 19.68 -19.58 -20.61
N ALA A 17 20.82 -19.09 -21.02
CA ALA A 17 20.95 -17.95 -21.93
C ALA A 17 20.99 -18.41 -23.39
N VAL A 18 20.10 -17.90 -24.22
CA VAL A 18 20.10 -18.10 -25.67
C VAL A 18 20.48 -16.78 -26.33
N ASN A 19 21.53 -16.81 -27.17
CA ASN A 19 22.05 -15.62 -27.84
C ASN A 19 21.81 -15.72 -29.35
N HIS A 20 21.23 -14.68 -29.94
CA HIS A 20 21.06 -14.56 -31.39
C HIS A 20 21.15 -13.10 -31.83
N ARG A 21 21.91 -12.78 -32.88
CA ARG A 21 22.06 -11.42 -33.46
C ARG A 21 22.28 -10.32 -32.40
N ARG A 22 23.22 -10.56 -31.47
CA ARG A 22 23.56 -9.63 -30.35
C ARG A 22 22.42 -9.41 -29.35
N GLN A 23 21.35 -10.19 -29.38
CA GLN A 23 20.29 -10.20 -28.39
C GLN A 23 20.37 -11.46 -27.53
N THR A 24 19.98 -11.37 -26.27
CA THR A 24 19.97 -12.50 -25.34
C THR A 24 18.57 -12.69 -24.78
N ALA A 25 18.07 -13.90 -24.82
CA ALA A 25 16.88 -14.31 -24.10
C ALA A 25 17.24 -15.36 -23.04
N PHE A 26 16.46 -15.42 -21.97
CA PHE A 26 16.69 -16.32 -20.86
C PHE A 26 15.54 -17.31 -20.71
N ILE A 27 15.85 -18.57 -20.46
CA ILE A 27 14.89 -19.65 -20.18
C ILE A 27 15.12 -20.08 -18.72
N PRO A 28 14.15 -19.94 -17.82
CA PRO A 28 14.24 -20.46 -16.46
C PRO A 28 14.37 -21.99 -16.47
N LEU A 29 15.24 -22.53 -15.60
CA LEU A 29 15.44 -23.98 -15.50
C LEU A 29 14.64 -24.65 -14.36
N GLY A 30 13.85 -23.88 -13.60
CA GLY A 30 13.18 -24.39 -12.41
C GLY A 30 14.11 -24.69 -11.21
N ILE A 31 15.42 -24.47 -11.38
CA ILE A 31 16.46 -24.75 -10.39
C ILE A 31 16.88 -23.45 -9.72
N SER A 32 16.95 -23.46 -8.38
CA SER A 32 17.48 -22.34 -7.60
C SER A 32 18.59 -22.83 -6.67
N LEU A 33 19.69 -22.07 -6.60
CA LEU A 33 20.89 -22.45 -5.86
C LEU A 33 21.40 -21.27 -5.02
N HIS A 34 22.06 -21.55 -3.90
CA HIS A 34 22.84 -20.54 -3.19
C HIS A 34 24.07 -20.16 -4.00
N ARG A 35 24.60 -18.96 -3.73
CA ARG A 35 25.72 -18.41 -4.52
C ARG A 35 26.98 -19.29 -4.48
N ASN A 36 27.27 -19.94 -3.36
CA ASN A 36 28.39 -20.87 -3.19
C ASN A 36 28.17 -22.23 -3.86
N GLN A 37 26.93 -22.55 -4.27
CA GLN A 37 26.60 -23.83 -4.91
C GLN A 37 26.73 -23.82 -6.43
N TRP A 38 27.11 -22.69 -7.03
CA TRP A 38 27.26 -22.53 -8.47
C TRP A 38 28.60 -21.92 -8.85
N ASP A 39 29.42 -22.67 -9.60
CA ASP A 39 30.62 -22.16 -10.24
C ASP A 39 30.26 -21.51 -11.59
N ALA A 40 30.30 -20.17 -11.63
CA ALA A 40 29.96 -19.43 -12.85
C ALA A 40 30.98 -19.58 -13.98
N ARG A 41 32.25 -19.86 -13.66
CA ARG A 41 33.31 -20.05 -14.66
C ARG A 41 33.20 -21.41 -15.34
N LEU A 42 33.00 -22.46 -14.56
CA LEU A 42 32.85 -23.81 -15.04
C LEU A 42 31.41 -24.17 -15.41
N GLN A 43 30.45 -23.28 -15.10
CA GLN A 43 29.01 -23.46 -15.30
C GLN A 43 28.50 -24.79 -14.72
N ARG A 44 28.90 -25.11 -13.50
CA ARG A 44 28.54 -26.36 -12.84
C ARG A 44 28.12 -26.16 -11.39
N VAL A 45 27.33 -27.13 -10.92
CA VAL A 45 26.96 -27.23 -9.50
C VAL A 45 28.16 -27.67 -8.68
N VAL A 46 28.43 -27.02 -7.57
CA VAL A 46 29.55 -27.35 -6.65
C VAL A 46 28.98 -27.76 -5.29
N GLU A 47 29.02 -27.10 -4.26
CA GLU A 47 28.68 -27.42 -2.87
C GLU A 47 27.17 -27.71 -2.63
N HIS A 48 26.57 -28.70 -3.32
CA HIS A 48 25.16 -29.05 -3.17
C HIS A 48 25.01 -30.56 -2.87
N PRO A 49 24.09 -30.97 -1.95
CA PRO A 49 23.86 -32.38 -1.61
C PRO A 49 23.53 -33.25 -2.84
N ALA A 50 22.64 -32.75 -3.72
CA ALA A 50 22.25 -33.42 -4.98
C ALA A 50 23.08 -32.94 -6.20
N LYS A 51 24.36 -32.65 -6.03
CA LYS A 51 25.23 -32.09 -7.07
C LYS A 51 25.20 -32.86 -8.36
N GLN A 52 25.33 -34.20 -8.29
CA GLN A 52 25.39 -35.05 -9.47
C GLN A 52 24.08 -35.07 -10.26
N GLU A 53 22.97 -35.16 -9.57
CA GLU A 53 21.62 -35.17 -10.17
C GLU A 53 21.29 -33.85 -10.86
N LEU A 54 21.53 -32.73 -10.14
CA LEU A 54 21.33 -31.40 -10.70
C LEU A 54 22.23 -31.12 -11.90
N GLN A 55 23.48 -31.55 -11.83
CA GLN A 55 24.40 -31.37 -12.96
C GLN A 55 23.94 -32.17 -14.18
N ARG A 56 23.53 -33.43 -13.99
CA ARG A 56 22.98 -34.27 -15.09
C ARG A 56 21.73 -33.63 -15.71
N LEU A 57 20.85 -33.07 -14.88
CA LEU A 57 19.65 -32.37 -15.35
C LEU A 57 20.02 -31.14 -16.20
N ILE A 58 20.93 -30.30 -15.70
CA ILE A 58 21.41 -29.11 -16.41
C ILE A 58 22.05 -29.47 -17.74
N ASP A 59 22.90 -30.49 -17.74
CA ASP A 59 23.61 -30.96 -18.96
C ASP A 59 22.63 -31.54 -19.99
N ASN A 60 21.61 -32.27 -19.55
CA ASN A 60 20.55 -32.79 -20.44
C ASN A 60 19.76 -31.63 -21.06
N ILE A 61 19.36 -30.65 -20.26
CA ILE A 61 18.66 -29.45 -20.76
C ILE A 61 19.52 -28.69 -21.79
N ARG A 62 20.80 -28.49 -21.50
CA ARG A 62 21.72 -27.84 -22.44
C ARG A 62 21.87 -28.63 -23.76
N GLN A 63 21.93 -29.94 -23.68
CA GLN A 63 22.05 -30.80 -24.83
C GLN A 63 20.80 -30.76 -25.73
N LYS A 64 19.59 -30.81 -25.11
CA LYS A 64 18.32 -30.65 -25.82
C LYS A 64 18.21 -29.28 -26.50
N ALA A 65 18.61 -28.20 -25.80
CA ALA A 65 18.60 -26.85 -26.33
C ALA A 65 19.55 -26.70 -27.52
N LEU A 66 20.77 -27.26 -27.41
CA LEU A 66 21.76 -27.20 -28.47
C LEU A 66 21.31 -27.97 -29.70
N SER A 67 20.79 -29.21 -29.55
CA SER A 67 20.20 -29.97 -30.64
C SER A 67 19.11 -29.19 -31.35
N CYS A 68 18.16 -28.62 -30.59
CA CYS A 68 17.07 -27.82 -31.15
C CYS A 68 17.57 -26.63 -32.00
N LEU A 69 18.58 -25.90 -31.51
CA LEU A 69 19.17 -24.78 -32.25
C LEU A 69 19.96 -25.23 -33.51
N LEU A 70 20.62 -26.39 -33.47
CA LEU A 70 21.30 -26.96 -34.60
C LEU A 70 20.31 -27.40 -35.67
N ASP A 71 19.23 -28.08 -35.28
CA ASP A 71 18.16 -28.51 -36.19
C ASP A 71 17.53 -27.27 -36.86
N ALA A 72 17.13 -26.25 -36.11
CA ALA A 72 16.57 -25.01 -36.63
C ALA A 72 17.56 -24.22 -37.54
N LYS A 73 18.86 -24.31 -37.25
CA LYS A 73 19.89 -23.71 -38.10
C LYS A 73 20.01 -24.45 -39.43
N THR A 74 19.97 -25.78 -39.40
CA THR A 74 20.06 -26.63 -40.59
C THR A 74 18.85 -26.43 -41.49
N GLU A 75 17.66 -26.26 -40.92
CA GLU A 75 16.42 -25.97 -41.61
C GLU A 75 16.31 -24.51 -42.10
N GLY A 76 17.27 -23.66 -41.73
CA GLY A 76 17.28 -22.24 -42.11
C GLY A 76 16.34 -21.35 -41.35
N LEU A 77 15.56 -21.86 -40.38
CA LEU A 77 14.53 -21.17 -39.61
C LEU A 77 15.08 -19.99 -38.81
N LEU A 78 16.33 -20.11 -38.28
CA LEU A 78 16.90 -19.04 -37.43
C LEU A 78 17.14 -17.72 -38.18
N LYS A 79 17.07 -17.70 -39.53
CA LYS A 79 17.27 -16.47 -40.30
C LYS A 79 16.14 -15.46 -40.10
N ASP A 80 14.92 -15.95 -39.91
CA ASP A 80 13.72 -15.11 -39.89
C ASP A 80 13.10 -14.97 -38.49
N MET A 81 13.58 -15.77 -37.53
CA MET A 81 13.07 -15.76 -36.15
C MET A 81 13.64 -14.63 -35.30
N ALA A 82 12.77 -13.94 -34.54
CA ALA A 82 13.17 -13.06 -33.49
C ALA A 82 13.69 -13.85 -32.26
N ILE A 83 14.49 -13.19 -31.39
CA ILE A 83 15.07 -13.86 -30.22
C ILE A 83 14.02 -14.46 -29.27
N GLY A 84 12.83 -13.84 -29.17
CA GLY A 84 11.70 -14.36 -28.40
C GLY A 84 11.15 -15.66 -28.97
N GLU A 85 11.00 -15.75 -30.29
CA GLU A 85 10.53 -16.96 -31.00
C GLU A 85 11.54 -18.08 -30.85
N ILE A 86 12.83 -17.76 -30.94
CA ILE A 86 13.91 -18.76 -30.73
C ILE A 86 13.87 -19.27 -29.28
N ARG A 87 13.70 -18.40 -28.31
CA ARG A 87 13.53 -18.78 -26.89
C ARG A 87 12.40 -19.78 -26.74
N ASP A 88 11.23 -19.46 -27.31
CA ASP A 88 10.02 -20.28 -27.15
C ASP A 88 10.17 -21.62 -27.90
N HIS A 89 10.81 -21.61 -29.07
CA HIS A 89 11.13 -22.83 -29.81
C HIS A 89 12.05 -23.75 -29.02
N VAL A 90 13.11 -23.23 -28.41
CA VAL A 90 14.01 -23.99 -27.53
C VAL A 90 13.29 -24.47 -26.27
N ARG A 91 12.44 -23.64 -25.67
CA ARG A 91 11.69 -23.98 -24.45
C ARG A 91 10.74 -25.18 -24.69
N LYS A 92 10.02 -25.20 -25.79
CA LYS A 92 9.16 -26.33 -26.20
C LYS A 92 9.93 -27.64 -26.28
N ARG A 93 11.17 -27.61 -26.79
CA ARG A 93 12.01 -28.79 -26.92
C ARG A 93 12.58 -29.30 -25.60
N ILE A 94 12.86 -28.37 -24.67
CA ILE A 94 13.36 -28.69 -23.33
C ILE A 94 12.25 -29.27 -22.47
N ASP A 95 11.08 -28.66 -22.53
CA ASP A 95 9.90 -29.02 -21.76
C ASP A 95 8.71 -29.27 -22.69
N PRO A 96 8.45 -30.55 -23.05
CA PRO A 96 7.31 -30.90 -23.91
C PRO A 96 5.94 -30.58 -23.29
N GLU A 97 5.83 -30.45 -21.97
CA GLU A 97 4.62 -30.05 -21.28
C GLU A 97 4.40 -28.52 -21.30
N PHE A 98 5.41 -27.77 -21.78
CA PHE A 98 5.34 -26.31 -21.86
C PHE A 98 4.13 -25.79 -22.64
N ASP A 99 3.72 -26.46 -23.72
CA ASP A 99 2.52 -26.10 -24.48
C ASP A 99 1.23 -26.53 -23.77
N LYS A 100 1.28 -27.48 -22.82
CA LYS A 100 0.10 -27.89 -22.03
C LYS A 100 -0.13 -26.97 -20.84
N GLU A 101 0.91 -26.31 -20.34
CA GLU A 101 0.83 -25.31 -19.27
C GLU A 101 0.68 -23.88 -19.79
N ASP A 102 0.69 -23.65 -21.10
CA ASP A 102 0.37 -22.35 -21.68
C ASP A 102 -1.15 -22.09 -21.69
N GLU A 103 -1.84 -22.38 -20.60
CA GLU A 103 -2.97 -21.58 -20.19
C GLU A 103 -2.42 -20.17 -19.99
N THR A 104 -2.50 -19.39 -21.05
CA THR A 104 -2.12 -17.97 -21.03
C THR A 104 -2.74 -17.35 -19.81
N ILE A 105 -1.94 -17.11 -18.76
CA ILE A 105 -2.46 -16.54 -17.50
C ILE A 105 -3.02 -15.17 -17.85
N LEU A 106 -4.32 -15.05 -17.82
CA LEU A 106 -5.01 -13.82 -18.12
C LEU A 106 -4.75 -12.79 -17.02
N PHE A 107 -4.70 -11.54 -17.39
CA PHE A 107 -4.49 -10.46 -16.42
C PHE A 107 -5.56 -10.46 -15.32
N ALA A 108 -6.83 -10.74 -15.67
CA ALA A 108 -7.93 -10.82 -14.73
C ALA A 108 -7.71 -11.87 -13.63
N ASP A 109 -7.24 -13.07 -13.99
CA ASP A 109 -7.00 -14.16 -13.06
C ASP A 109 -5.84 -13.84 -12.12
N TRP A 110 -4.74 -13.26 -12.67
CA TRP A 110 -3.62 -12.85 -11.83
C TRP A 110 -3.98 -11.68 -10.91
N TYR A 111 -4.77 -10.73 -11.41
CA TYR A 111 -5.29 -9.63 -10.60
C TYR A 111 -6.07 -10.15 -9.39
N GLN A 112 -6.94 -11.14 -9.60
CA GLN A 112 -7.72 -11.75 -8.54
C GLN A 112 -6.83 -12.45 -7.51
N ARG A 113 -5.84 -13.23 -7.93
CA ARG A 113 -4.86 -13.87 -7.05
C ARG A 113 -4.11 -12.84 -6.18
N VAL A 114 -3.67 -11.73 -6.76
CA VAL A 114 -3.01 -10.64 -6.01
C VAL A 114 -3.97 -9.98 -5.03
N MET A 115 -5.23 -9.74 -5.45
CA MET A 115 -6.26 -9.16 -4.59
C MET A 115 -6.55 -10.04 -3.37
N GLU A 116 -6.65 -11.35 -3.52
CA GLU A 116 -6.93 -12.30 -2.45
C GLU A 116 -5.81 -12.39 -1.40
N ARG A 117 -4.56 -12.10 -1.75
CA ARG A 117 -3.44 -12.01 -0.80
C ARG A 117 -3.55 -10.84 0.17
N HIS A 118 -4.40 -9.84 -0.13
CA HIS A 118 -4.60 -8.69 0.74
C HIS A 118 -5.56 -8.99 1.89
N THR A 119 -5.02 -9.27 3.07
CA THR A 119 -5.78 -9.61 4.29
C THR A 119 -6.47 -8.41 4.94
N LYS A 120 -6.00 -7.16 4.69
CA LYS A 120 -6.60 -5.95 5.25
C LYS A 120 -7.90 -5.62 4.50
N PRO A 121 -9.08 -5.63 5.16
CA PRO A 121 -10.39 -5.47 4.51
C PRO A 121 -10.48 -4.23 3.61
N ARG A 122 -9.93 -3.09 4.07
CA ARG A 122 -9.97 -1.86 3.27
C ARG A 122 -9.11 -1.93 2.01
N THR A 123 -7.96 -2.59 2.06
CA THR A 123 -7.10 -2.77 0.90
C THR A 123 -7.81 -3.67 -0.11
N HIS A 124 -8.34 -4.80 0.33
CA HIS A 124 -9.11 -5.72 -0.50
C HIS A 124 -10.31 -5.01 -1.18
N GLU A 125 -11.08 -4.21 -0.42
CA GLU A 125 -12.20 -3.42 -0.95
C GLU A 125 -11.76 -2.47 -2.10
N ILE A 126 -10.60 -1.82 -1.95
CA ILE A 126 -10.09 -0.90 -2.99
C ILE A 126 -9.63 -1.68 -4.24
N TYR A 127 -9.03 -2.85 -4.09
CA TYR A 127 -8.69 -3.73 -5.22
C TYR A 127 -9.95 -4.21 -5.93
N LEU A 128 -10.98 -4.63 -5.19
CA LEU A 128 -12.28 -5.01 -5.74
C LEU A 128 -12.93 -3.86 -6.53
N MET A 129 -12.89 -2.65 -5.99
CA MET A 129 -13.37 -1.46 -6.72
C MET A 129 -12.59 -1.23 -8.02
N THR A 130 -11.27 -1.44 -8.00
CA THR A 130 -10.43 -1.30 -9.20
C THR A 130 -10.82 -2.33 -10.25
N LEU A 131 -11.04 -3.58 -9.84
CA LEU A 131 -11.51 -4.66 -10.71
C LEU A 131 -12.86 -4.30 -11.37
N GLN A 132 -13.82 -3.85 -10.57
CA GLN A 132 -15.13 -3.42 -11.07
C GLN A 132 -15.04 -2.24 -12.06
N TRP A 133 -14.12 -1.30 -11.85
CA TRP A 133 -13.87 -0.22 -12.80
C TRP A 133 -13.31 -0.71 -14.12
N MET A 134 -12.35 -1.64 -14.09
CA MET A 134 -11.78 -2.24 -15.32
C MET A 134 -12.83 -3.03 -16.10
N GLN A 135 -13.65 -3.83 -15.42
CA GLN A 135 -14.74 -4.58 -16.03
C GLN A 135 -15.82 -3.69 -16.68
N ARG A 136 -16.09 -2.50 -16.12
CA ARG A 136 -17.01 -1.52 -16.71
C ARG A 136 -16.41 -0.76 -17.87
N PHE A 137 -15.10 -0.63 -17.90
CA PHE A 137 -14.38 0.09 -18.95
C PHE A 137 -14.20 -0.75 -20.21
N ASP A 138 -13.94 -2.03 -20.03
CA ASP A 138 -13.58 -2.94 -21.13
C ASP A 138 -14.39 -4.24 -21.00
N ASP A 139 -15.37 -4.40 -21.90
CA ASP A 139 -16.23 -5.60 -21.90
C ASP A 139 -15.43 -6.89 -22.18
N GLY A 140 -14.27 -6.78 -22.82
CA GLY A 140 -13.32 -7.87 -23.05
C GLY A 140 -12.36 -8.15 -21.90
N PHE A 141 -12.42 -7.41 -20.78
CA PHE A 141 -11.47 -7.44 -19.68
C PHE A 141 -11.11 -8.84 -19.20
N ALA A 142 -12.10 -9.74 -19.11
CA ALA A 142 -11.88 -11.12 -18.64
C ALA A 142 -10.93 -11.94 -19.54
N ARG A 143 -10.70 -11.49 -20.80
CA ARG A 143 -9.84 -12.17 -21.79
C ARG A 143 -8.54 -11.44 -22.08
N LEU A 144 -8.30 -10.29 -21.43
CA LEU A 144 -7.08 -9.51 -21.66
C LEU A 144 -5.85 -10.25 -21.16
N ARG A 145 -4.83 -10.28 -22.00
CA ARG A 145 -3.47 -10.67 -21.61
C ARG A 145 -2.74 -9.46 -21.02
N PHE A 146 -1.59 -9.69 -20.39
CA PHE A 146 -0.77 -8.59 -19.88
C PHE A 146 -0.31 -7.62 -20.99
N GLU A 147 -0.04 -8.14 -22.19
CA GLU A 147 0.42 -7.40 -23.37
C GLU A 147 -0.68 -6.46 -23.92
N ASP A 148 -1.95 -6.82 -23.74
CA ASP A 148 -3.10 -6.03 -24.21
C ASP A 148 -3.31 -4.76 -23.36
N ILE A 149 -2.87 -4.78 -22.11
CA ILE A 149 -2.94 -3.64 -21.21
C ILE A 149 -1.75 -2.71 -21.48
N THR A 150 -1.87 -1.94 -22.53
CA THR A 150 -0.85 -0.98 -22.97
C THR A 150 -0.93 0.33 -22.17
N LYS A 151 0.08 1.21 -22.35
CA LYS A 151 0.02 2.57 -21.81
C LYS A 151 -1.21 3.32 -22.31
N ASP A 152 -1.61 3.13 -23.57
CA ASP A 152 -2.79 3.76 -24.14
C ASP A 152 -4.08 3.25 -23.47
N TRP A 153 -4.18 1.93 -23.25
CA TRP A 153 -5.30 1.35 -22.50
C TRP A 153 -5.41 1.97 -21.10
N LEU A 154 -4.29 2.12 -20.36
CA LEU A 154 -4.27 2.74 -19.04
C LEU A 154 -4.71 4.21 -19.08
N MET A 155 -4.33 4.96 -20.10
CA MET A 155 -4.72 6.37 -20.24
C MET A 155 -6.22 6.51 -20.57
N ARG A 156 -6.75 5.66 -21.45
CA ARG A 156 -8.20 5.61 -21.73
C ARG A 156 -9.00 5.18 -20.50
N PHE A 157 -8.53 4.18 -19.76
CA PHE A 157 -9.12 3.78 -18.48
C PHE A 157 -9.13 4.94 -17.46
N PHE A 158 -8.03 5.67 -17.35
CA PHE A 158 -7.93 6.82 -16.46
C PHE A 158 -8.92 7.95 -16.86
N ALA A 159 -9.08 8.21 -18.14
CA ALA A 159 -10.04 9.18 -18.66
C ALA A 159 -11.50 8.72 -18.44
N PHE A 160 -11.79 7.43 -18.66
CA PHE A 160 -13.11 6.85 -18.42
C PHE A 160 -13.59 7.07 -16.99
N MET A 161 -12.73 6.86 -15.99
CA MET A 161 -13.08 7.09 -14.59
C MET A 161 -13.41 8.55 -14.26
N GLN A 162 -13.03 9.52 -15.10
CA GLN A 162 -13.19 10.95 -14.80
C GLN A 162 -14.62 11.39 -14.60
N GLN A 163 -15.56 10.80 -15.33
CA GLN A 163 -16.97 11.17 -15.28
C GLN A 163 -17.58 10.91 -13.89
N SER A 164 -17.22 9.80 -13.25
CA SER A 164 -17.76 9.41 -11.94
C SER A 164 -16.78 9.65 -10.78
N SER A 165 -15.51 9.88 -11.06
CA SER A 165 -14.47 10.15 -10.08
C SER A 165 -13.58 11.30 -10.55
N PRO A 166 -14.00 12.57 -10.32
CA PRO A 166 -13.26 13.74 -10.79
C PRO A 166 -11.88 13.89 -10.14
N SER A 167 -11.69 13.35 -8.92
CA SER A 167 -10.43 13.45 -8.20
C SER A 167 -9.30 12.66 -8.87
N ILE A 168 -8.27 13.37 -9.34
CA ILE A 168 -7.04 12.75 -9.89
C ILE A 168 -6.40 11.79 -8.90
N ASN A 169 -6.35 12.16 -7.61
CA ASN A 169 -5.75 11.32 -6.58
C ASN A 169 -6.54 10.03 -6.33
N ALA A 170 -7.88 10.08 -6.41
CA ALA A 170 -8.72 8.90 -6.31
C ALA A 170 -8.49 7.94 -7.49
N ARG A 171 -8.47 8.47 -8.72
CA ARG A 171 -8.17 7.67 -9.93
C ARG A 171 -6.76 7.07 -9.92
N ASN A 172 -5.79 7.81 -9.41
CA ASN A 172 -4.41 7.33 -9.26
C ASN A 172 -4.27 6.12 -8.34
N ILE A 173 -5.20 5.91 -7.41
CA ILE A 173 -5.21 4.70 -6.56
C ILE A 173 -5.40 3.47 -7.44
N HIS A 174 -6.33 3.51 -8.38
CA HIS A 174 -6.61 2.40 -9.29
C HIS A 174 -5.41 2.09 -10.21
N LEU A 175 -4.75 3.11 -10.76
CA LEU A 175 -3.51 2.90 -11.53
C LEU A 175 -2.37 2.29 -10.69
N ARG A 176 -2.27 2.66 -9.42
CA ARG A 176 -1.26 2.06 -8.51
C ARG A 176 -1.56 0.60 -8.22
N ASN A 177 -2.83 0.24 -8.04
CA ASN A 177 -3.23 -1.16 -7.85
C ASN A 177 -2.86 -2.00 -9.08
N ILE A 178 -3.20 -1.52 -10.29
CA ILE A 178 -2.83 -2.20 -11.54
C ILE A 178 -1.30 -2.33 -11.64
N ARG A 179 -0.55 -1.27 -11.32
CA ARG A 179 0.92 -1.31 -11.33
C ARG A 179 1.48 -2.35 -10.34
N THR A 180 0.87 -2.49 -9.16
CA THR A 180 1.29 -3.50 -8.18
C THR A 180 1.09 -4.91 -8.74
N VAL A 181 -0.02 -5.16 -9.44
CA VAL A 181 -0.28 -6.45 -10.09
C VAL A 181 0.74 -6.74 -11.19
N PHE A 182 1.10 -5.74 -12.00
CA PHE A 182 2.16 -5.89 -13.01
C PHE A 182 3.52 -6.17 -12.39
N ASN A 183 3.87 -5.49 -11.30
CA ASN A 183 5.13 -5.76 -10.60
C ASN A 183 5.16 -7.18 -10.03
N ASP A 184 4.08 -7.63 -9.40
CA ASP A 184 3.95 -8.99 -8.89
C ASP A 184 4.07 -10.02 -10.02
N ALA A 185 3.44 -9.77 -11.16
CA ALA A 185 3.54 -10.66 -12.33
C ALA A 185 4.96 -10.70 -12.93
N LEU A 186 5.66 -9.56 -12.98
CA LEU A 186 7.05 -9.50 -13.40
C LEU A 186 7.98 -10.24 -12.44
N ASP A 187 7.78 -10.05 -11.13
CA ASP A 187 8.58 -10.71 -10.08
C ASP A 187 8.39 -12.25 -10.11
N ASN A 188 7.20 -12.71 -10.54
CA ASN A 188 6.88 -14.13 -10.71
C ASN A 188 7.11 -14.65 -12.15
N GLU A 189 7.69 -13.85 -13.04
CA GLU A 189 8.02 -14.23 -14.42
C GLU A 189 6.80 -14.62 -15.30
N ILE A 190 5.60 -14.15 -14.93
CA ILE A 190 4.34 -14.40 -15.65
C ILE A 190 4.28 -13.59 -16.95
N THR A 191 4.85 -12.39 -16.97
CA THR A 191 4.91 -11.53 -18.16
C THR A 191 6.22 -10.75 -18.21
N THR A 192 6.57 -10.26 -19.40
CA THR A 192 7.64 -9.27 -19.61
C THR A 192 7.08 -7.87 -19.94
N ALA A 193 5.78 -7.77 -20.15
CA ALA A 193 5.11 -6.53 -20.48
C ALA A 193 5.09 -5.58 -19.26
N TYR A 194 5.41 -4.30 -19.49
CA TYR A 194 5.35 -3.28 -18.44
C TYR A 194 4.89 -1.92 -18.97
N PRO A 195 3.58 -1.67 -18.98
CA PRO A 195 3.03 -0.43 -19.54
C PRO A 195 3.36 0.83 -18.74
N PHE A 196 3.86 0.68 -17.51
CA PHE A 196 4.18 1.79 -16.60
C PHE A 196 5.59 2.38 -16.81
N ARG A 197 6.45 1.84 -17.68
CA ARG A 197 7.85 2.29 -17.87
C ARG A 197 7.96 3.81 -18.12
N LYS A 198 7.04 4.36 -18.93
CA LYS A 198 6.99 5.79 -19.28
C LYS A 198 5.74 6.49 -18.70
N LEU A 199 5.01 5.85 -17.79
CA LEU A 199 3.80 6.41 -17.18
C LEU A 199 4.09 6.86 -15.75
N LYS A 200 4.10 8.19 -15.54
CA LYS A 200 4.29 8.79 -14.21
C LYS A 200 2.93 9.06 -13.57
N ILE A 201 2.61 8.34 -12.49
CA ILE A 201 1.42 8.56 -11.67
C ILE A 201 1.74 9.71 -10.70
N ARG A 202 1.43 10.94 -11.09
CA ARG A 202 1.71 12.12 -10.26
C ARG A 202 0.51 12.45 -9.37
N PRO A 203 0.72 12.71 -8.06
CA PRO A 203 -0.35 13.22 -7.22
C PRO A 203 -0.71 14.65 -7.65
N ALA A 204 -2.00 14.98 -7.61
CA ALA A 204 -2.46 16.35 -7.71
C ALA A 204 -2.36 17.02 -6.33
N ALA A 205 -2.04 18.29 -6.31
CA ALA A 205 -2.09 19.10 -5.10
C ALA A 205 -3.52 19.07 -4.52
N THR A 206 -3.61 18.91 -3.22
CA THR A 206 -4.90 18.96 -2.51
C THR A 206 -5.00 20.27 -1.73
N VAL A 207 -6.18 20.87 -1.71
CA VAL A 207 -6.45 22.03 -0.86
C VAL A 207 -6.15 21.66 0.59
N LYS A 208 -5.46 22.56 1.31
CA LYS A 208 -5.17 22.38 2.74
C LYS A 208 -6.50 22.29 3.52
N ARG A 209 -6.66 21.21 4.26
CA ARG A 209 -7.87 20.89 5.04
C ARG A 209 -7.64 21.24 6.51
N ASN A 210 -7.39 22.51 6.78
CA ASN A 210 -7.18 23.02 8.13
C ASN A 210 -8.07 24.24 8.39
N ILE A 211 -8.43 24.43 9.65
CA ILE A 211 -9.20 25.59 10.13
C ILE A 211 -8.21 26.62 10.67
N LYS A 212 -8.39 27.88 10.36
CA LYS A 212 -7.64 28.98 10.98
C LYS A 212 -8.00 29.06 12.47
N THR A 213 -7.07 29.49 13.31
CA THR A 213 -7.26 29.51 14.78
C THR A 213 -8.51 30.25 15.23
N ASP A 214 -8.81 31.41 14.64
CA ASP A 214 -9.99 32.18 15.04
C ASP A 214 -11.31 31.53 14.62
N ASP A 215 -11.33 30.90 13.43
CA ASP A 215 -12.49 30.16 12.97
C ASP A 215 -12.65 28.85 13.78
N LEU A 216 -11.54 28.24 14.22
CA LEU A 216 -11.54 27.08 15.10
C LEU A 216 -12.16 27.44 16.46
N ARG A 217 -11.80 28.59 17.06
CA ARG A 217 -12.39 29.08 18.30
C ARG A 217 -13.90 29.30 18.17
N LYS A 218 -14.32 29.93 17.06
CA LYS A 218 -15.74 30.10 16.73
C LYS A 218 -16.45 28.75 16.58
N PHE A 219 -15.88 27.83 15.85
CA PHE A 219 -16.44 26.48 15.64
C PHE A 219 -16.59 25.70 16.96
N ILE A 220 -15.61 25.76 17.86
CA ILE A 220 -15.64 25.09 19.16
C ILE A 220 -16.75 25.68 20.06
N ALA A 221 -16.94 27.01 20.01
CA ALA A 221 -17.90 27.74 20.81
C ALA A 221 -19.32 27.83 20.18
N MET A 222 -19.45 27.36 18.91
CA MET A 222 -20.69 27.52 18.14
C MET A 222 -21.87 26.81 18.80
N PRO A 223 -23.03 27.48 18.94
CA PRO A 223 -24.27 26.81 19.32
C PRO A 223 -24.65 25.80 18.23
N CYS A 224 -25.02 24.63 18.65
CA CYS A 224 -25.42 23.54 17.73
C CYS A 224 -26.63 22.80 18.31
N LYS A 225 -27.36 22.10 17.45
CA LYS A 225 -28.49 21.27 17.87
C LYS A 225 -28.05 20.17 18.84
N PRO A 226 -28.89 19.72 19.79
CA PRO A 226 -28.48 18.70 20.78
C PRO A 226 -27.89 17.42 20.16
N HIS A 227 -28.43 16.95 19.03
CA HIS A 227 -27.93 15.76 18.35
C HIS A 227 -26.60 15.97 17.64
N GLN A 228 -26.22 17.22 17.32
CA GLN A 228 -24.93 17.56 16.68
C GLN A 228 -23.82 17.69 17.70
N ARG A 229 -24.11 17.98 18.96
CA ARG A 229 -23.15 18.24 20.03
C ARG A 229 -22.11 17.12 20.14
N LYS A 230 -22.54 15.86 20.14
CA LYS A 230 -21.62 14.70 20.21
C LYS A 230 -20.60 14.64 19.08
N TYR A 231 -20.96 15.14 17.90
CA TYR A 231 -20.03 15.12 16.74
C TYR A 231 -19.01 16.25 16.82
N VAL A 232 -19.42 17.41 17.32
CA VAL A 232 -18.50 18.52 17.64
C VAL A 232 -17.52 18.11 18.74
N ASP A 233 -18.01 17.46 19.80
CA ASP A 233 -17.19 17.03 20.93
C ASP A 233 -16.25 15.88 20.50
N ALA A 234 -16.68 14.97 19.63
CA ALA A 234 -15.82 13.96 19.05
C ALA A 234 -14.71 14.58 18.17
N TRP A 235 -15.03 15.65 17.43
CA TRP A 235 -14.03 16.40 16.66
C TRP A 235 -13.02 17.10 17.58
N LYS A 236 -13.52 17.77 18.64
CA LYS A 236 -12.69 18.40 19.67
C LYS A 236 -11.78 17.38 20.34
N LEU A 237 -12.31 16.22 20.73
CA LEU A 237 -11.53 15.16 21.36
C LEU A 237 -10.43 14.65 20.42
N SER A 238 -10.76 14.44 19.13
CA SER A 238 -9.75 14.08 18.14
C SER A 238 -8.62 15.13 18.07
N PHE A 239 -8.96 16.42 18.07
CA PHE A 239 -8.00 17.52 18.07
C PHE A 239 -7.14 17.52 19.34
N LEU A 240 -7.77 17.41 20.53
CA LEU A 240 -7.10 17.39 21.84
C LEU A 240 -6.14 16.19 22.02
N LEU A 241 -6.37 15.11 21.27
CA LEU A 241 -5.54 13.91 21.24
C LEU A 241 -4.63 13.89 20.00
N CYS A 242 -3.98 15.01 19.67
CA CYS A 242 -3.03 15.15 18.55
C CYS A 242 -3.59 14.71 17.20
N GLY A 243 -4.90 14.84 16.99
CA GLY A 243 -5.56 14.41 15.75
C GLY A 243 -5.66 12.89 15.63
N ILE A 244 -6.02 12.19 16.69
CA ILE A 244 -6.33 10.75 16.64
C ILE A 244 -7.36 10.48 15.55
N ASN A 245 -7.19 9.40 14.77
CA ASN A 245 -8.16 9.03 13.76
C ASN A 245 -9.48 8.59 14.41
N ILE A 246 -10.62 9.03 13.87
CA ILE A 246 -11.94 8.67 14.42
C ILE A 246 -12.13 7.15 14.50
N GLY A 247 -11.60 6.39 13.54
CA GLY A 247 -11.67 4.92 13.60
C GLY A 247 -10.93 4.36 14.82
N ASP A 248 -9.70 4.82 15.06
CA ASP A 248 -8.90 4.39 16.22
C ASP A 248 -9.58 4.86 17.51
N MET A 249 -10.08 6.13 17.57
CA MET A 249 -10.77 6.69 18.73
C MET A 249 -12.04 5.92 19.12
N CYS A 250 -12.86 5.52 18.14
CA CYS A 250 -14.08 4.74 18.39
C CYS A 250 -13.80 3.31 18.87
N LEU A 251 -12.58 2.82 18.70
CA LEU A 251 -12.18 1.46 19.07
C LEU A 251 -11.41 1.41 20.40
N LEU A 252 -11.12 2.55 21.03
CA LEU A 252 -10.47 2.58 22.33
C LEU A 252 -11.26 1.81 23.37
N MET A 253 -10.55 1.00 24.16
CA MET A 253 -11.07 0.27 25.31
C MET A 253 -10.72 1.01 26.61
N PRO A 254 -11.40 0.77 27.73
CA PRO A 254 -11.01 1.32 29.02
C PRO A 254 -9.55 1.06 29.38
N ASP A 255 -9.04 -0.14 29.08
CA ASP A 255 -7.66 -0.56 29.34
C ASP A 255 -6.61 0.19 28.48
N ASN A 256 -7.04 0.97 27.49
CA ASN A 256 -6.15 1.88 26.78
C ASN A 256 -5.82 3.14 27.59
N VAL A 257 -6.44 3.34 28.76
CA VAL A 257 -6.11 4.44 29.68
C VAL A 257 -5.13 3.90 30.71
N VAL A 258 -3.86 4.27 30.58
CA VAL A 258 -2.75 3.86 31.45
C VAL A 258 -2.05 5.11 31.96
N ASP A 259 -1.94 5.26 33.27
CA ASP A 259 -1.22 6.36 33.94
C ASP A 259 -1.59 7.77 33.41
N GLY A 260 -2.89 8.01 33.19
CA GLY A 260 -3.39 9.29 32.69
C GLY A 260 -3.09 9.54 31.20
N ARG A 261 -2.77 8.48 30.47
CA ARG A 261 -2.48 8.52 29.02
C ARG A 261 -3.40 7.59 28.25
N ILE A 262 -3.67 7.92 26.98
CA ILE A 262 -4.27 6.98 26.03
C ILE A 262 -3.12 6.27 25.31
N GLU A 263 -3.04 4.95 25.51
CA GLU A 263 -2.07 4.07 24.85
C GLU A 263 -2.80 3.09 23.94
N TYR A 264 -2.46 3.10 22.65
CA TYR A 264 -3.10 2.23 21.68
C TYR A 264 -2.18 1.94 20.48
N ILE A 265 -2.41 0.80 19.84
CA ILE A 265 -1.73 0.45 18.58
C ILE A 265 -2.59 0.93 17.42
N ARG A 266 -2.06 1.84 16.60
CA ARG A 266 -2.75 2.37 15.45
C ARG A 266 -2.99 1.28 14.40
N GLN A 267 -4.24 1.02 14.03
CA GLN A 267 -4.61 -0.05 13.10
C GLN A 267 -3.93 0.07 11.72
N LYS A 268 -3.76 1.29 11.21
CA LYS A 268 -3.16 1.50 9.88
C LYS A 268 -1.68 1.17 9.82
N THR A 269 -0.91 1.47 10.88
CA THR A 269 0.57 1.45 10.86
C THR A 269 1.19 0.46 11.83
N GLY A 270 0.41 -0.15 12.74
CA GLY A 270 0.91 -1.04 13.78
C GLY A 270 1.81 -0.36 14.83
N LYS A 271 1.80 0.98 14.89
CA LYS A 271 2.63 1.72 15.84
C LYS A 271 1.90 1.97 17.14
N LEU A 272 2.63 1.88 18.26
CA LEU A 272 2.17 2.28 19.57
C LEU A 272 2.13 3.81 19.67
N TYR A 273 0.99 4.33 20.16
CA TYR A 273 0.78 5.71 20.52
C TYR A 273 0.61 5.83 22.01
N SER A 274 1.12 6.91 22.58
CA SER A 274 0.92 7.26 23.98
C SER A 274 0.72 8.78 24.04
N ILE A 275 -0.49 9.22 24.34
CA ILE A 275 -0.89 10.63 24.36
C ILE A 275 -1.42 10.94 25.76
N ARG A 276 -0.89 11.96 26.42
CA ARG A 276 -1.37 12.42 27.73
C ARG A 276 -2.81 12.94 27.61
N ILE A 277 -3.65 12.55 28.56
CA ILE A 277 -5.02 13.03 28.66
C ILE A 277 -4.99 14.39 29.36
N GLU A 278 -5.09 15.46 28.58
CA GLU A 278 -5.20 16.81 29.11
C GLU A 278 -6.61 17.05 29.76
N PRO A 279 -6.75 17.98 30.70
CA PRO A 279 -8.03 18.19 31.41
C PRO A 279 -9.22 18.40 30.47
N GLU A 280 -9.01 19.12 29.36
CA GLU A 280 -10.05 19.38 28.35
C GLU A 280 -10.50 18.09 27.65
N ALA A 281 -9.58 17.16 27.40
CA ALA A 281 -9.89 15.85 26.86
C ALA A 281 -10.56 14.94 27.88
N ALA A 282 -10.11 14.98 29.14
CA ALA A 282 -10.69 14.21 30.24
C ALA A 282 -12.18 14.57 30.47
N ALA A 283 -12.55 15.83 30.38
CA ALA A 283 -13.94 16.29 30.51
C ALA A 283 -14.83 15.64 29.42
N ILE A 284 -14.39 15.60 28.16
CA ILE A 284 -15.14 14.99 27.07
C ILE A 284 -15.19 13.45 27.23
N ILE A 285 -14.09 12.83 27.62
CA ILE A 285 -14.03 11.35 27.85
C ILE A 285 -15.02 10.97 28.95
N SER A 286 -15.07 11.74 30.05
CA SER A 286 -16.02 11.52 31.16
C SER A 286 -17.48 11.66 30.72
N GLN A 287 -17.78 12.70 29.92
CA GLN A 287 -19.13 12.96 29.41
C GLN A 287 -19.65 11.86 28.49
N TYR A 288 -18.77 11.29 27.67
CA TYR A 288 -19.10 10.26 26.66
C TYR A 288 -18.56 8.88 27.02
N LYS A 289 -18.51 8.57 28.32
CA LYS A 289 -18.07 7.24 28.79
C LYS A 289 -18.93 6.13 28.18
N GLY A 290 -18.28 5.14 27.57
CA GLY A 290 -18.96 4.00 26.99
C GLY A 290 -19.16 2.86 27.99
N ARG A 291 -19.95 1.87 27.61
CA ARG A 291 -20.22 0.64 28.38
C ARG A 291 -19.13 -0.42 28.13
N GLU A 292 -18.89 -0.75 26.87
CA GLU A 292 -17.90 -1.74 26.44
C GLU A 292 -16.61 -1.08 25.98
N ARG A 293 -16.71 0.11 25.38
CA ARG A 293 -15.57 0.89 24.91
C ARG A 293 -15.32 2.09 25.80
N LEU A 294 -14.16 2.70 25.66
CA LEU A 294 -13.84 3.93 26.39
C LEU A 294 -14.88 5.03 26.13
N LEU A 295 -15.36 5.11 24.87
CA LEU A 295 -16.26 6.17 24.41
C LEU A 295 -17.55 5.59 23.83
N SER A 296 -18.69 6.17 24.17
CA SER A 296 -20.01 5.79 23.69
C SER A 296 -20.36 6.25 22.27
N PHE A 297 -19.47 6.99 21.59
CA PHE A 297 -19.76 7.62 20.29
C PHE A 297 -20.29 6.68 19.23
N ALA A 298 -19.74 5.47 19.14
CA ALA A 298 -20.09 4.46 18.15
C ALA A 298 -20.95 3.32 18.71
N GLU A 299 -21.38 3.38 19.96
CA GLU A 299 -22.27 2.39 20.55
C GLU A 299 -23.63 2.35 19.82
N GLY A 300 -24.19 1.15 19.67
CA GLY A 300 -25.43 0.93 18.94
C GLY A 300 -25.28 0.79 17.42
N CYS A 301 -24.11 1.04 16.85
CA CYS A 301 -23.84 0.79 15.43
C CYS A 301 -23.48 -0.68 15.19
N LYS A 302 -24.42 -1.47 14.61
CA LYS A 302 -24.25 -2.92 14.43
C LYS A 302 -23.21 -3.34 13.37
N ARG A 303 -23.07 -2.55 12.29
CA ARG A 303 -22.11 -2.84 11.18
C ARG A 303 -21.08 -1.71 11.06
N HIS A 304 -19.79 -2.05 11.11
CA HIS A 304 -18.68 -1.10 10.98
C HIS A 304 -18.92 0.18 11.83
N PRO A 305 -18.95 0.07 13.18
CA PRO A 305 -19.40 1.15 14.06
C PRO A 305 -18.72 2.49 13.77
N TYR A 306 -17.39 2.46 13.57
CA TYR A 306 -16.63 3.68 13.31
C TYR A 306 -16.93 4.31 11.93
N LYS A 307 -17.22 3.51 10.88
CA LYS A 307 -17.55 4.05 9.55
C LYS A 307 -18.91 4.75 9.59
N ALA A 308 -19.90 4.14 10.21
CA ALA A 308 -21.23 4.72 10.36
C ALA A 308 -21.16 6.02 11.15
N PHE A 309 -20.45 6.02 12.28
CA PHE A 309 -20.25 7.21 13.09
C PHE A 309 -19.50 8.29 12.32
N ALA A 310 -18.37 8.00 11.67
CA ALA A 310 -17.60 8.99 10.94
C ALA A 310 -18.37 9.62 9.76
N ASN A 311 -19.15 8.81 9.02
CA ASN A 311 -20.00 9.32 7.94
C ASN A 311 -21.07 10.27 8.46
N ARG A 312 -21.75 9.89 9.54
CA ARG A 312 -22.75 10.75 10.18
C ARG A 312 -22.12 12.02 10.74
N MET A 313 -20.98 11.89 11.42
CA MET A 313 -20.20 13.02 11.92
C MET A 313 -19.85 14.01 10.81
N ASN A 314 -19.31 13.53 9.68
CA ASN A 314 -18.95 14.40 8.57
C ASN A 314 -20.18 15.14 8.00
N LYS A 315 -21.34 14.47 7.91
CA LYS A 315 -22.58 15.09 7.48
C LYS A 315 -23.01 16.21 8.44
N GLU A 316 -23.09 15.90 9.73
CA GLU A 316 -23.53 16.86 10.75
C GLU A 316 -22.57 18.05 10.90
N LEU A 317 -21.26 17.80 10.80
CA LEU A 317 -20.26 18.86 10.83
C LEU A 317 -20.34 19.79 9.61
N SER A 318 -20.61 19.25 8.41
CA SER A 318 -20.72 20.07 7.20
C SER A 318 -21.93 21.02 7.22
N GLU A 319 -22.96 20.75 8.03
CA GLU A 319 -24.07 21.69 8.29
C GLU A 319 -23.65 22.88 9.17
N LEU A 320 -22.61 22.71 9.99
CA LEU A 320 -22.10 23.74 10.89
C LEU A 320 -20.99 24.60 10.25
N MET A 321 -20.15 23.98 9.45
CA MET A 321 -19.05 24.65 8.75
C MET A 321 -18.81 23.95 7.41
N ASP A 322 -18.86 24.70 6.32
CA ASP A 322 -18.72 24.16 4.98
C ASP A 322 -17.37 23.44 4.78
N GLY A 323 -17.44 22.28 4.17
CA GLY A 323 -16.28 21.43 3.83
C GLY A 323 -15.55 20.77 5.00
N ILE A 324 -15.95 21.05 6.26
CA ILE A 324 -15.30 20.42 7.42
C ILE A 324 -15.55 18.92 7.45
N THR A 325 -14.52 18.17 7.80
CA THR A 325 -14.61 16.72 8.05
C THR A 325 -13.89 16.36 9.33
N SER A 326 -14.14 15.15 9.81
CA SER A 326 -13.43 14.59 10.97
C SER A 326 -11.90 14.62 10.82
N TYR A 327 -11.40 14.50 9.58
CA TYR A 327 -9.96 14.50 9.28
C TYR A 327 -9.31 15.89 9.43
N TRP A 328 -10.09 16.96 9.41
CA TRP A 328 -9.59 18.33 9.61
C TRP A 328 -9.04 18.54 11.02
N ALA A 329 -9.53 17.83 12.03
CA ALA A 329 -8.98 17.90 13.39
C ALA A 329 -7.47 17.66 13.40
N ARG A 330 -7.04 16.62 12.70
CA ARG A 330 -5.64 16.24 12.58
C ARG A 330 -4.80 17.25 11.79
N HIS A 331 -5.33 17.74 10.66
CA HIS A 331 -4.63 18.73 9.86
C HIS A 331 -4.53 20.07 10.58
N THR A 332 -5.59 20.46 11.31
CA THR A 332 -5.63 21.70 12.07
C THR A 332 -4.62 21.65 13.21
N TRP A 333 -4.58 20.55 13.98
CA TRP A 333 -3.59 20.37 15.02
C TRP A 333 -2.16 20.50 14.48
N ALA A 334 -1.84 19.78 13.40
CA ALA A 334 -0.51 19.82 12.78
C ALA A 334 -0.13 21.20 12.24
N THR A 335 -1.10 21.92 11.66
CA THR A 335 -0.85 23.27 11.13
C THR A 335 -0.60 24.28 12.25
N ILE A 336 -1.38 24.20 13.34
CA ILE A 336 -1.19 25.07 14.51
C ILE A 336 0.14 24.74 15.20
N ALA A 337 0.49 23.46 15.34
CA ALA A 337 1.76 23.04 15.89
C ALA A 337 2.95 23.60 15.09
N ALA A 338 2.90 23.51 13.75
CA ALA A 338 3.90 24.12 12.89
C ALA A 338 3.96 25.66 13.02
N TRP A 339 2.82 26.29 13.21
CA TRP A 339 2.69 27.74 13.41
C TRP A 339 3.26 28.22 14.75
N LEU A 340 3.28 27.33 15.74
CA LEU A 340 3.89 27.56 17.06
C LEU A 340 5.37 27.14 17.08
N ASP A 341 6.01 26.98 15.93
CA ASP A 341 7.42 26.59 15.78
C ASP A 341 7.74 25.26 16.50
N ILE A 342 6.77 24.32 16.56
CA ILE A 342 7.05 22.95 17.02
C ILE A 342 7.79 22.21 15.91
N PRO A 343 8.92 21.57 16.22
CA PRO A 343 9.76 20.88 15.22
C PRO A 343 8.98 19.81 14.43
N ASP A 344 9.26 19.68 13.14
CA ASP A 344 8.57 18.76 12.23
C ASP A 344 8.69 17.28 12.66
N ASP A 345 9.81 16.91 13.30
CA ASP A 345 9.99 15.56 13.85
C ASP A 345 9.04 15.29 15.02
N VAL A 346 8.81 16.28 15.90
CA VAL A 346 7.86 16.18 17.02
C VAL A 346 6.42 16.12 16.48
N ILE A 347 6.08 16.96 15.49
CA ILE A 347 4.77 16.91 14.82
C ILE A 347 4.56 15.54 14.17
N SER A 348 5.57 15.03 13.48
CA SER A 348 5.53 13.71 12.84
C SER A 348 5.35 12.58 13.85
N LEU A 349 6.03 12.64 15.00
CA LEU A 349 5.88 11.70 16.11
C LEU A 349 4.46 11.75 16.70
N ALA A 350 3.96 12.94 17.03
CA ALA A 350 2.61 13.14 17.57
C ALA A 350 1.53 12.62 16.61
N LEU A 351 1.74 12.79 15.32
CA LEU A 351 0.87 12.24 14.27
C LEU A 351 1.15 10.76 13.99
N GLY A 352 2.22 10.16 14.54
CA GLY A 352 2.64 8.78 14.35
C GLY A 352 2.97 8.44 12.91
N HIS A 353 3.60 9.35 12.23
CA HIS A 353 4.29 9.02 11.00
C HIS A 353 5.56 8.23 11.32
N ALA A 354 6.06 7.44 10.37
CA ALA A 354 7.29 6.67 10.59
C ALA A 354 8.45 7.64 10.86
N ALA A 355 9.12 7.49 12.01
CA ALA A 355 10.44 8.10 12.18
C ALA A 355 11.37 7.55 11.10
N ARG A 356 12.17 8.41 10.48
CA ARG A 356 13.14 7.98 9.45
C ARG A 356 14.21 7.02 10.01
N ASN A 357 14.43 7.02 11.32
CA ASN A 357 15.41 6.17 12.00
C ASN A 357 14.73 5.45 13.16
N ALA A 358 14.58 4.13 13.05
CA ALA A 358 14.12 3.25 14.12
C ALA A 358 15.30 3.00 15.06
N THR A 359 15.50 3.86 16.07
CA THR A 359 16.49 3.60 17.11
C THR A 359 15.81 3.64 18.47
N THR A 360 15.78 2.49 19.09
CA THR A 360 15.83 2.08 20.52
C THR A 360 14.83 2.67 21.53
N ALA A 361 14.28 1.77 22.33
CA ALA A 361 13.32 1.98 23.42
C ALA A 361 13.68 3.09 24.44
N ILE A 362 14.95 3.45 24.56
CA ILE A 362 15.46 4.50 25.47
C ILE A 362 14.94 5.91 25.09
N TYR A 363 14.54 6.13 23.83
CA TYR A 363 14.03 7.42 23.37
C TYR A 363 12.51 7.58 23.55
N ILE A 364 11.78 6.53 23.91
CA ILE A 364 10.31 6.56 23.99
C ILE A 364 9.84 7.57 25.04
N GLU A 365 10.45 7.61 26.21
CA GLU A 365 10.05 8.49 27.29
C GLU A 365 10.35 9.97 26.99
N ARG A 366 11.51 10.23 26.38
CA ARG A 366 11.87 11.57 25.92
C ARG A 366 10.95 12.06 24.79
N ASP A 367 10.57 11.16 23.90
CA ASP A 367 9.65 11.49 22.80
C ASP A 367 8.23 11.71 23.32
N ARG A 368 7.77 10.97 24.34
CA ARG A 368 6.49 11.20 25.02
C ARG A 368 6.41 12.61 25.60
N LYS A 369 7.44 13.06 26.33
CA LYS A 369 7.49 14.41 26.90
C LYS A 369 7.41 15.49 25.83
N LYS A 370 8.14 15.35 24.73
CA LYS A 370 8.07 16.30 23.61
C LYS A 370 6.67 16.41 23.01
N ILE A 371 6.00 15.26 22.84
CA ILE A 371 4.63 15.21 22.32
C ILE A 371 3.67 15.90 23.29
N ASP A 372 3.81 15.64 24.59
CA ASP A 372 2.98 16.22 25.64
C ASP A 372 3.12 17.75 25.70
N ASP A 373 4.37 18.24 25.69
CA ASP A 373 4.67 19.66 25.70
C ASP A 373 4.12 20.36 24.42
N ALA A 374 4.29 19.70 23.26
CA ALA A 374 3.77 20.18 22.00
C ALA A 374 2.22 20.25 22.02
N ASN A 375 1.57 19.18 22.48
CA ASN A 375 0.11 19.15 22.57
C ASN A 375 -0.42 20.20 23.54
N ARG A 376 0.20 20.37 24.70
CA ARG A 376 -0.18 21.39 25.67
C ARG A 376 -0.09 22.80 25.09
N ARG A 377 1.01 23.12 24.37
CA ARG A 377 1.17 24.42 23.70
C ARG A 377 0.07 24.67 22.67
N VAL A 378 -0.29 23.66 21.86
CA VAL A 378 -1.38 23.79 20.89
C VAL A 378 -2.73 24.02 21.57
N ILE A 379 -3.00 23.32 22.66
CA ILE A 379 -4.22 23.47 23.45
C ILE A 379 -4.26 24.87 24.08
N ASP A 380 -3.19 25.30 24.73
CA ASP A 380 -3.11 26.62 25.38
C ASP A 380 -3.34 27.75 24.39
N TRP A 381 -2.74 27.65 23.19
CA TRP A 381 -2.96 28.63 22.15
C TRP A 381 -4.42 28.69 21.67
N VAL A 382 -5.06 27.55 21.44
CA VAL A 382 -6.42 27.51 20.90
C VAL A 382 -7.47 27.89 21.94
N PHE A 383 -7.39 27.33 23.14
CA PHE A 383 -8.44 27.47 24.17
C PHE A 383 -8.23 28.63 25.08
N TYR A 384 -7.01 29.10 25.32
CA TYR A 384 -6.69 30.14 26.31
C TYR A 384 -5.94 31.33 25.72
N GLY A 385 -5.58 31.31 24.42
CA GLY A 385 -4.86 32.41 23.79
C GLY A 385 -3.44 32.61 24.29
N LYS A 386 -2.86 31.60 24.98
CA LYS A 386 -1.50 31.64 25.52
C LYS A 386 -0.51 31.12 24.47
N LYS A 387 0.51 31.92 24.19
CA LYS A 387 1.59 31.53 23.26
C LYS A 387 2.75 30.87 24.00
#